data_615eea9fd2b75e6fb5232c16c75bbaf9
#
_entry.id   615eea9fd2b75e6fb5232c16c75bbaf9
#
_cell.length_a   1.000
_cell.length_b   1.000
_cell.length_c   1.000
_cell.angle_alpha   90.00
_cell.angle_beta   90.00
_cell.angle_gamma   90.00
#
_symmetry.space_group_name_H-M   'P 1'
#
loop_
_entity.id
_entity.type
_entity.pdbx_description
1 polymer ?
#
loop_
_entity_poly.entity_id
_entity_poly.type
_entity_poly.pdbx_seq_one_letter_code
_entity_poly.pdbx_strand_id
1 'polypeptide(L)'
;KNSKYPFLFCFIGNQTEIQANEITIGIALGFTGPTESIVPSMVSSAELAVSEANSSKIFLNGKEKVNSIKIDTKCDTSNIKSVNKTINENNIIGIIGAACPGISEGILLGSAYEKNIPMISPSATTPLLSMLDEKNLFFRTTTPSNRDGEVLAKITKDKGIKRIAVSFQDTNYGKELEKNFKKTLTDSNVEITVSVPIKINKTDLSNEVSVLAAAGGDAVAIFTEIKQDGERLIKSILDSGAFEK
;
A
#
# COMPACT_ATOMS: atom_id res chain seq x y z
N LYS A 1 -10.66 69.32 51.64
CA LYS A 1 -10.45 67.92 51.99
C LYS A 1 -10.46 67.13 50.66
N ASN A 2 -9.30 66.72 50.23
CA ASN A 2 -9.04 66.00 48.99
C ASN A 2 -9.43 64.52 49.15
N SER A 3 -10.31 64.02 48.31
CA SER A 3 -10.48 62.59 48.13
C SER A 3 -9.91 62.18 46.77
N LYS A 4 -8.76 61.48 46.78
CA LYS A 4 -8.14 60.85 45.65
C LYS A 4 -8.66 59.43 45.59
N TYR A 5 -9.43 59.06 44.56
CA TYR A 5 -9.68 57.68 44.17
C TYR A 5 -8.96 57.45 42.87
N PRO A 6 -8.03 56.50 42.82
CA PRO A 6 -7.46 56.05 41.53
C PRO A 6 -8.46 55.20 40.79
N PHE A 7 -8.81 55.60 39.57
CA PHE A 7 -9.56 54.79 38.66
C PHE A 7 -8.70 53.57 38.23
N LEU A 8 -9.10 52.36 38.64
CA LEU A 8 -8.52 51.14 38.20
C LEU A 8 -9.18 50.79 36.85
N PHE A 9 -8.50 51.07 35.74
CA PHE A 9 -8.90 50.57 34.43
C PHE A 9 -8.59 49.08 34.38
N CYS A 10 -9.62 48.24 34.53
CA CYS A 10 -9.54 46.81 34.21
C CYS A 10 -9.61 46.68 32.71
N PHE A 11 -8.47 46.50 32.02
CA PHE A 11 -8.44 46.03 30.65
C PHE A 11 -8.89 44.57 30.65
N ILE A 12 -10.18 44.35 30.40
CA ILE A 12 -10.66 43.01 29.96
C ILE A 12 -10.18 42.86 28.51
N GLY A 13 -8.97 42.36 28.34
CA GLY A 13 -8.50 41.91 27.05
C GLY A 13 -9.40 40.75 26.62
N ASN A 14 -10.25 40.99 25.64
CA ASN A 14 -10.83 39.92 24.90
C ASN A 14 -9.66 39.09 24.30
N GLN A 15 -9.29 38.03 24.98
CA GLN A 15 -8.53 36.96 24.31
C GLN A 15 -9.50 36.32 23.29
N THR A 16 -9.48 36.82 22.08
CA THR A 16 -9.95 36.05 20.97
C THR A 16 -9.05 34.83 20.94
N GLU A 17 -9.54 33.70 21.46
CA GLU A 17 -8.95 32.40 21.17
C GLU A 17 -8.89 32.32 19.65
N ILE A 18 -7.69 32.34 19.11
CA ILE A 18 -7.46 32.03 17.71
C ILE A 18 -7.83 30.56 17.61
N GLN A 19 -9.05 30.31 17.15
CA GLN A 19 -9.50 28.96 16.86
C GLN A 19 -8.53 28.40 15.84
N ALA A 20 -7.74 27.40 16.22
CA ALA A 20 -6.81 26.76 15.31
C ALA A 20 -7.60 26.22 14.13
N ASN A 21 -7.25 26.58 12.90
CA ASN A 21 -7.85 25.98 11.73
C ASN A 21 -7.59 24.47 11.78
N GLU A 22 -8.63 23.67 11.67
CA GLU A 22 -8.50 22.23 11.67
C GLU A 22 -8.27 21.74 10.24
N ILE A 23 -7.22 20.95 10.06
CA ILE A 23 -6.88 20.28 8.82
C ILE A 23 -7.30 18.82 8.96
N THR A 24 -8.06 18.30 8.01
CA THR A 24 -8.49 16.89 8.01
C THR A 24 -7.75 16.10 6.94
N ILE A 25 -7.11 14.99 7.34
CA ILE A 25 -6.54 14.00 6.44
C ILE A 25 -7.33 12.69 6.52
N GLY A 26 -7.41 11.97 5.40
CA GLY A 26 -8.01 10.64 5.32
C GLY A 26 -6.96 9.55 5.49
N ILE A 27 -7.17 8.60 6.40
CA ILE A 27 -6.42 7.34 6.46
C ILE A 27 -7.27 6.28 5.77
N ALA A 28 -7.06 6.13 4.45
CA ALA A 28 -7.87 5.24 3.60
C ALA A 28 -7.15 3.89 3.40
N LEU A 29 -7.42 2.94 4.29
CA LEU A 29 -6.79 1.62 4.30
C LEU A 29 -7.85 0.51 4.38
N GLY A 30 -7.47 -0.73 4.11
CA GLY A 30 -8.38 -1.89 4.24
C GLY A 30 -8.43 -2.39 5.67
N PHE A 31 -9.20 -1.70 6.53
CA PHE A 31 -9.38 -2.07 7.94
C PHE A 31 -10.08 -3.42 8.09
N THR A 32 -10.90 -3.79 7.12
CA THR A 32 -11.49 -5.12 6.97
C THR A 32 -11.11 -5.71 5.62
N GLY A 33 -11.28 -7.03 5.45
CA GLY A 33 -10.98 -7.73 4.20
C GLY A 33 -9.54 -8.25 4.11
N PRO A 34 -9.01 -8.47 2.90
CA PRO A 34 -7.77 -9.24 2.72
C PRO A 34 -6.52 -8.60 3.33
N THR A 35 -6.53 -7.29 3.59
CA THR A 35 -5.38 -6.58 4.17
C THR A 35 -5.48 -6.36 5.68
N GLU A 36 -6.54 -6.80 6.33
CA GLU A 36 -6.82 -6.60 7.76
C GLU A 36 -5.62 -6.95 8.66
N SER A 37 -4.89 -8.00 8.34
CA SER A 37 -3.77 -8.46 9.17
C SER A 37 -2.51 -7.58 9.11
N ILE A 38 -2.35 -6.77 8.05
CA ILE A 38 -1.16 -5.93 7.85
C ILE A 38 -1.43 -4.44 8.08
N VAL A 39 -2.68 -4.02 7.99
CA VAL A 39 -3.11 -2.62 8.13
C VAL A 39 -2.86 -2.03 9.54
N PRO A 40 -2.97 -2.75 10.67
CA PRO A 40 -2.78 -2.15 11.99
C PRO A 40 -1.46 -1.40 12.18
N SER A 41 -0.35 -1.93 11.66
CA SER A 41 0.96 -1.27 11.73
C SER A 41 1.03 -0.01 10.88
N MET A 42 0.39 0.00 9.71
CA MET A 42 0.31 1.17 8.83
C MET A 42 -0.50 2.28 9.48
N VAL A 43 -1.63 1.93 10.12
CA VAL A 43 -2.48 2.87 10.84
C VAL A 43 -1.74 3.49 12.02
N SER A 44 -1.09 2.66 12.84
CA SER A 44 -0.32 3.15 13.99
C SER A 44 0.78 4.12 13.57
N SER A 45 1.45 3.85 12.45
CA SER A 45 2.48 4.76 11.90
C SER A 45 1.88 6.08 11.41
N ALA A 46 0.71 6.04 10.76
CA ALA A 46 0.02 7.25 10.31
C ALA A 46 -0.49 8.08 11.49
N GLU A 47 -1.07 7.44 12.51
CA GLU A 47 -1.53 8.11 13.73
C GLU A 47 -0.37 8.71 14.55
N LEU A 48 0.77 8.03 14.59
CA LEU A 48 1.99 8.56 15.20
C LEU A 48 2.43 9.85 14.49
N ALA A 49 2.50 9.85 13.17
CA ALA A 49 2.86 11.03 12.39
C ALA A 49 1.90 12.22 12.65
N VAL A 50 0.60 11.96 12.74
CA VAL A 50 -0.41 12.97 13.11
C VAL A 50 -0.16 13.51 14.53
N SER A 51 0.13 12.63 15.49
CA SER A 51 0.45 12.99 16.86
C SER A 51 1.72 13.86 16.95
N GLU A 52 2.77 13.47 16.22
CA GLU A 52 4.03 14.22 16.15
C GLU A 52 3.84 15.59 15.48
N ALA A 53 3.07 15.67 14.40
CA ALA A 53 2.74 16.94 13.74
C ALA A 53 2.05 17.91 14.72
N ASN A 54 1.11 17.41 15.51
CA ASN A 54 0.37 18.20 16.49
C ASN A 54 1.22 18.61 17.71
N SER A 55 2.14 17.75 18.16
CA SER A 55 2.94 17.99 19.37
C SER A 55 4.20 18.82 19.11
N SER A 56 4.81 18.69 17.94
CA SER A 56 6.08 19.34 17.60
C SER A 56 5.99 20.86 17.46
N LYS A 57 4.80 21.40 17.23
CA LYS A 57 4.54 22.81 16.88
C LYS A 57 5.33 23.34 15.67
N ILE A 58 5.98 22.45 14.93
CA ILE A 58 6.71 22.78 13.69
C ILE A 58 5.75 22.90 12.52
N PHE A 59 4.72 22.05 12.49
CA PHE A 59 3.71 22.07 11.45
C PHE A 59 2.88 23.35 11.53
N LEU A 60 2.90 24.12 10.45
CA LEU A 60 2.20 25.40 10.30
C LEU A 60 2.38 26.35 11.51
N ASN A 61 3.60 26.35 12.10
CA ASN A 61 3.97 27.14 13.28
C ASN A 61 3.10 26.85 14.51
N GLY A 62 2.53 25.64 14.62
CA GLY A 62 1.65 25.23 15.71
C GLY A 62 0.29 25.93 15.75
N LYS A 63 -0.10 26.61 14.67
CA LYS A 63 -1.37 27.34 14.56
C LYS A 63 -2.53 26.49 14.10
N GLU A 64 -2.25 25.31 13.53
CA GLU A 64 -3.26 24.42 12.99
C GLU A 64 -3.16 23.05 13.63
N LYS A 65 -4.31 22.38 13.76
CA LYS A 65 -4.42 21.04 14.29
C LYS A 65 -4.75 20.08 13.16
N VAL A 66 -3.99 18.99 13.04
CA VAL A 66 -4.27 17.91 12.10
C VAL A 66 -5.19 16.89 12.75
N ASN A 67 -6.35 16.67 12.16
CA ASN A 67 -7.27 15.60 12.49
C ASN A 67 -7.15 14.49 11.43
N SER A 68 -7.47 13.25 11.79
CA SER A 68 -7.52 12.15 10.86
C SER A 68 -8.86 11.43 10.90
N ILE A 69 -9.33 10.98 9.73
CA ILE A 69 -10.54 10.17 9.58
C ILE A 69 -10.14 8.83 8.96
N LYS A 70 -10.52 7.74 9.61
CA LYS A 70 -10.35 6.38 9.08
C LYS A 70 -11.41 6.06 8.04
N ILE A 71 -10.98 5.61 6.86
CA ILE A 71 -11.85 5.25 5.74
C ILE A 71 -11.56 3.79 5.38
N ASP A 72 -12.49 2.89 5.67
CA ASP A 72 -12.32 1.48 5.34
C ASP A 72 -12.53 1.25 3.83
N THR A 73 -11.44 0.93 3.16
CA THR A 73 -11.46 0.64 1.72
C THR A 73 -11.83 -0.82 1.42
N LYS A 74 -11.78 -1.70 2.42
CA LYS A 74 -11.95 -3.16 2.31
C LYS A 74 -11.02 -3.84 1.30
N CYS A 75 -10.10 -3.07 0.67
CA CYS A 75 -9.32 -3.54 -0.48
C CYS A 75 -10.20 -4.08 -1.63
N ASP A 76 -11.41 -3.55 -1.76
CA ASP A 76 -12.42 -3.98 -2.72
C ASP A 76 -12.82 -2.81 -3.63
N THR A 77 -12.56 -2.95 -4.92
CA THR A 77 -12.86 -1.91 -5.92
C THR A 77 -14.36 -1.61 -6.05
N SER A 78 -15.23 -2.53 -5.67
CA SER A 78 -16.68 -2.28 -5.61
C SER A 78 -17.04 -1.19 -4.59
N ASN A 79 -16.18 -0.96 -3.58
CA ASN A 79 -16.37 0.04 -2.52
C ASN A 79 -15.90 1.45 -2.91
N ILE A 80 -15.32 1.65 -4.09
CA ILE A 80 -14.65 2.91 -4.48
C ILE A 80 -15.58 4.12 -4.46
N LYS A 81 -16.84 3.93 -4.86
CA LYS A 81 -17.85 5.00 -4.83
C LYS A 81 -18.10 5.50 -3.40
N SER A 82 -18.19 4.59 -2.43
CA SER A 82 -18.38 4.92 -1.02
C SER A 82 -17.14 5.61 -0.43
N VAL A 83 -15.94 5.14 -0.78
CA VAL A 83 -14.66 5.73 -0.37
C VAL A 83 -14.56 7.18 -0.86
N ASN A 84 -14.75 7.41 -2.17
CA ASN A 84 -14.71 8.76 -2.77
C ASN A 84 -15.79 9.68 -2.18
N LYS A 85 -16.99 9.16 -1.92
CA LYS A 85 -18.04 9.93 -1.24
C LYS A 85 -17.58 10.39 0.14
N THR A 86 -17.02 9.49 0.95
CA THR A 86 -16.52 9.84 2.29
C THR A 86 -15.41 10.89 2.23
N ILE A 87 -14.47 10.76 1.27
CA ILE A 87 -13.41 11.76 1.06
C ILE A 87 -14.02 13.12 0.74
N ASN A 88 -15.01 13.15 -0.15
CA ASN A 88 -15.62 14.37 -0.63
C ASN A 88 -16.46 15.10 0.43
N GLU A 89 -17.12 14.36 1.32
CA GLU A 89 -18.02 14.92 2.35
C GLU A 89 -17.28 15.43 3.59
N ASN A 90 -16.02 15.02 3.82
CA ASN A 90 -15.28 15.34 5.05
C ASN A 90 -14.16 16.38 4.87
N ASN A 91 -14.17 17.17 3.81
CA ASN A 91 -13.17 18.22 3.54
C ASN A 91 -11.71 17.73 3.71
N ILE A 92 -11.43 16.51 3.26
CA ILE A 92 -10.10 15.91 3.33
C ILE A 92 -9.18 16.64 2.36
N ILE A 93 -8.01 17.05 2.82
CA ILE A 93 -7.00 17.76 2.02
C ILE A 93 -5.74 16.96 1.74
N GLY A 94 -5.61 15.76 2.31
CA GLY A 94 -4.52 14.82 2.08
C GLY A 94 -4.95 13.40 2.45
N ILE A 95 -4.44 12.40 1.75
CA ILE A 95 -4.82 10.99 1.94
C ILE A 95 -3.57 10.15 2.22
N ILE A 96 -3.57 9.42 3.33
CA ILE A 96 -2.65 8.32 3.59
C ILE A 96 -3.36 7.03 3.15
N GLY A 97 -2.91 6.46 2.06
CA GLY A 97 -3.58 5.30 1.43
C GLY A 97 -3.59 5.43 -0.11
N ALA A 98 -4.22 4.48 -0.79
CA ALA A 98 -4.72 3.23 -0.24
C ALA A 98 -3.62 2.17 -0.22
N ALA A 99 -3.85 1.07 0.52
CA ALA A 99 -2.90 -0.04 0.53
C ALA A 99 -2.95 -0.85 -0.78
N CYS A 100 -4.12 -0.98 -1.37
CA CYS A 100 -4.36 -1.81 -2.55
C CYS A 100 -4.34 -1.00 -3.84
N PRO A 101 -3.65 -1.48 -4.90
CA PRO A 101 -3.48 -0.74 -6.16
C PRO A 101 -4.78 -0.25 -6.79
N GLY A 102 -5.77 -1.13 -7.00
CA GLY A 102 -7.03 -0.75 -7.65
C GLY A 102 -7.86 0.28 -6.86
N ILE A 103 -7.74 0.29 -5.53
CA ILE A 103 -8.35 1.34 -4.69
C ILE A 103 -7.57 2.64 -4.85
N SER A 104 -6.23 2.58 -4.85
CA SER A 104 -5.39 3.76 -5.08
C SER A 104 -5.71 4.42 -6.42
N GLU A 105 -5.87 3.62 -7.48
CA GLU A 105 -6.29 4.10 -8.82
C GLU A 105 -7.66 4.79 -8.76
N GLY A 106 -8.64 4.16 -8.12
CA GLY A 106 -10.00 4.69 -8.02
C GLY A 106 -10.10 5.96 -7.18
N ILE A 107 -9.26 6.14 -6.15
CA ILE A 107 -9.17 7.40 -5.39
C ILE A 107 -8.45 8.45 -6.21
N LEU A 108 -7.33 8.10 -6.86
CA LEU A 108 -6.52 9.02 -7.66
C LEU A 108 -7.33 9.64 -8.79
N LEU A 109 -7.98 8.79 -9.60
CA LEU A 109 -8.79 9.24 -10.74
C LEU A 109 -10.15 9.83 -10.34
N GLY A 110 -10.60 9.61 -9.10
CA GLY A 110 -11.80 10.18 -8.51
C GLY A 110 -11.51 11.43 -7.69
N SER A 111 -11.74 11.33 -6.37
CA SER A 111 -11.68 12.46 -5.44
C SER A 111 -10.34 13.20 -5.44
N ALA A 112 -9.21 12.50 -5.59
CA ALA A 112 -7.90 13.15 -5.59
C ALA A 112 -7.74 14.10 -6.79
N TYR A 113 -8.11 13.67 -7.99
CA TYR A 113 -8.05 14.50 -9.20
C TYR A 113 -9.10 15.60 -9.19
N GLU A 114 -10.32 15.30 -8.76
CA GLU A 114 -11.41 16.27 -8.72
C GLU A 114 -11.10 17.45 -7.80
N LYS A 115 -10.52 17.18 -6.63
CA LYS A 115 -10.26 18.18 -5.58
C LYS A 115 -8.80 18.57 -5.41
N ASN A 116 -7.90 18.08 -6.26
CA ASN A 116 -6.45 18.25 -6.15
C ASN A 116 -5.89 17.83 -4.77
N ILE A 117 -6.30 16.66 -4.28
CA ILE A 117 -5.88 16.13 -2.99
C ILE A 117 -4.64 15.24 -3.19
N PRO A 118 -3.48 15.56 -2.61
CA PRO A 118 -2.33 14.67 -2.63
C PRO A 118 -2.59 13.40 -1.82
N MET A 119 -2.08 12.28 -2.31
CA MET A 119 -2.19 10.99 -1.63
C MET A 119 -0.85 10.27 -1.56
N ILE A 120 -0.59 9.59 -0.45
CA ILE A 120 0.61 8.77 -0.26
C ILE A 120 0.23 7.35 0.14
N SER A 121 0.59 6.38 -0.68
CA SER A 121 0.32 4.97 -0.43
C SER A 121 1.46 4.29 0.31
N PRO A 122 1.18 3.51 1.36
CA PRO A 122 2.20 2.71 2.04
C PRO A 122 2.61 1.45 1.27
N SER A 123 1.78 0.94 0.34
CA SER A 123 2.00 -0.39 -0.25
C SER A 123 1.48 -0.62 -1.67
N ALA A 124 0.87 0.37 -2.33
CA ALA A 124 0.40 0.19 -3.70
C ALA A 124 1.57 0.17 -4.69
N THR A 125 1.85 -0.99 -5.27
CA THR A 125 3.07 -1.25 -6.06
C THR A 125 2.88 -1.20 -7.57
N THR A 126 1.65 -1.16 -8.10
CA THR A 126 1.46 -1.19 -9.56
C THR A 126 2.16 -0.01 -10.25
N PRO A 127 2.95 -0.24 -11.31
CA PRO A 127 3.54 0.82 -12.13
C PRO A 127 2.50 1.74 -12.78
N LEU A 128 1.29 1.22 -12.99
CA LEU A 128 0.18 1.96 -13.61
C LEU A 128 -0.12 3.28 -12.87
N LEU A 129 -0.04 3.30 -11.54
CA LEU A 129 -0.24 4.52 -10.74
C LEU A 129 0.72 5.65 -11.11
N SER A 130 1.99 5.32 -11.44
CA SER A 130 2.94 6.34 -11.92
C SER A 130 2.63 6.85 -13.33
N MET A 131 1.92 6.05 -14.13
CA MET A 131 1.52 6.44 -15.49
C MET A 131 0.23 7.25 -15.50
N LEU A 132 -0.68 6.96 -14.55
CA LEU A 132 -1.96 7.65 -14.42
C LEU A 132 -1.86 9.01 -13.74
N ASP A 133 -0.77 9.25 -12.99
CA ASP A 133 -0.61 10.46 -12.18
C ASP A 133 -0.13 11.67 -13.00
N GLU A 134 -1.02 12.21 -13.83
CA GLU A 134 -0.75 13.38 -14.65
C GLU A 134 -0.65 14.70 -13.86
N LYS A 135 -1.15 14.70 -12.61
CA LYS A 135 -1.20 15.90 -11.75
C LYS A 135 -0.15 15.92 -10.64
N ASN A 136 0.68 14.89 -10.54
CA ASN A 136 1.65 14.71 -9.45
C ASN A 136 1.00 14.70 -8.05
N LEU A 137 -0.11 14.01 -7.92
CA LEU A 137 -0.86 13.88 -6.67
C LEU A 137 -0.60 12.54 -5.97
N PHE A 138 -0.02 11.55 -6.66
CA PHE A 138 0.24 10.23 -6.11
C PHE A 138 1.69 10.04 -5.69
N PHE A 139 1.88 9.71 -4.43
CA PHE A 139 3.16 9.34 -3.84
C PHE A 139 3.06 7.94 -3.21
N ARG A 140 4.19 7.27 -3.03
CA ARG A 140 4.27 5.98 -2.33
C ARG A 140 5.59 5.81 -1.60
N THR A 141 5.55 5.07 -0.50
CA THR A 141 6.75 4.72 0.28
C THR A 141 7.34 3.35 -0.12
N THR A 142 6.72 2.67 -1.09
CA THR A 142 7.17 1.40 -1.65
C THR A 142 7.64 1.57 -3.10
N THR A 143 8.43 0.61 -3.60
CA THR A 143 8.87 0.58 -5.00
C THR A 143 7.76 0.06 -5.91
N PRO A 144 7.74 0.46 -7.20
CA PRO A 144 6.88 -0.21 -8.19
C PRO A 144 7.26 -1.68 -8.38
N SER A 145 6.27 -2.55 -8.54
CA SER A 145 6.42 -4.00 -8.62
C SER A 145 7.26 -4.51 -9.82
N ASN A 146 7.41 -3.71 -10.87
CA ASN A 146 8.33 -4.04 -11.96
C ASN A 146 9.79 -4.13 -11.47
N ARG A 147 10.17 -3.36 -10.45
CA ARG A 147 11.51 -3.46 -9.84
C ARG A 147 11.71 -4.78 -9.11
N ASP A 148 10.68 -5.33 -8.49
CA ASP A 148 10.77 -6.61 -7.78
C ASP A 148 11.08 -7.75 -8.75
N GLY A 149 10.40 -7.77 -9.91
CA GLY A 149 10.70 -8.73 -10.99
C GLY A 149 12.13 -8.58 -11.53
N GLU A 150 12.60 -7.34 -11.74
CA GLU A 150 13.97 -7.05 -12.18
C GLU A 150 15.02 -7.53 -11.16
N VAL A 151 14.81 -7.25 -9.88
CA VAL A 151 15.73 -7.65 -8.80
C VAL A 151 15.78 -9.17 -8.69
N LEU A 152 14.64 -9.85 -8.71
CA LEU A 152 14.59 -11.30 -8.63
C LEU A 152 15.23 -11.95 -9.86
N ALA A 153 15.04 -11.41 -11.05
CA ALA A 153 15.70 -11.88 -12.26
C ALA A 153 17.22 -11.70 -12.18
N LYS A 154 17.69 -10.58 -11.59
CA LYS A 154 19.11 -10.37 -11.34
C LYS A 154 19.66 -11.42 -10.37
N ILE A 155 18.98 -11.66 -9.26
CA ILE A 155 19.38 -12.68 -8.27
C ILE A 155 19.46 -14.06 -8.93
N THR A 156 18.48 -14.40 -9.78
CA THR A 156 18.45 -15.66 -10.53
C THR A 156 19.73 -15.83 -11.36
N LYS A 157 20.12 -14.79 -12.09
CA LYS A 157 21.35 -14.78 -12.91
C LYS A 157 22.61 -14.86 -12.05
N ASP A 158 22.71 -14.04 -11.01
CA ASP A 158 23.89 -13.97 -10.12
C ASP A 158 24.14 -15.31 -9.39
N LYS A 159 23.07 -16.06 -9.10
CA LYS A 159 23.16 -17.44 -8.53
C LYS A 159 23.47 -18.52 -9.55
N GLY A 160 23.61 -18.18 -10.83
CA GLY A 160 23.92 -19.12 -11.89
C GLY A 160 22.80 -20.09 -12.26
N ILE A 161 21.55 -19.77 -11.83
CA ILE A 161 20.36 -20.56 -12.16
C ILE A 161 20.15 -20.51 -13.68
N LYS A 162 19.96 -21.68 -14.32
CA LYS A 162 19.75 -21.80 -15.75
C LYS A 162 18.32 -22.15 -16.12
N ARG A 163 17.63 -22.89 -15.24
CA ARG A 163 16.27 -23.36 -15.44
C ARG A 163 15.45 -23.06 -14.18
N ILE A 164 14.32 -22.37 -14.35
CA ILE A 164 13.49 -21.95 -13.21
C ILE A 164 12.01 -22.24 -13.49
N ALA A 165 11.36 -22.92 -12.56
CA ALA A 165 9.91 -23.01 -12.55
C ALA A 165 9.32 -21.77 -11.86
N VAL A 166 8.15 -21.34 -12.26
CA VAL A 166 7.47 -20.16 -11.71
C VAL A 166 6.11 -20.56 -11.19
N SER A 167 5.75 -20.06 -10.03
CA SER A 167 4.39 -20.12 -9.52
C SER A 167 3.93 -18.73 -9.07
N PHE A 168 2.67 -18.39 -9.33
CA PHE A 168 2.15 -17.08 -9.00
C PHE A 168 0.67 -17.14 -8.57
N GLN A 169 0.27 -16.26 -7.70
CA GLN A 169 -1.12 -16.13 -7.29
C GLN A 169 -1.96 -15.60 -8.46
N ASP A 170 -3.12 -16.20 -8.73
CA ASP A 170 -4.03 -15.81 -9.82
C ASP A 170 -4.80 -14.51 -9.45
N THR A 171 -4.03 -13.45 -9.23
CA THR A 171 -4.46 -12.08 -8.97
C THR A 171 -3.78 -11.14 -9.95
N ASN A 172 -4.27 -9.91 -10.06
CA ASN A 172 -3.58 -8.89 -10.83
C ASN A 172 -2.15 -8.66 -10.32
N TYR A 173 -1.94 -8.68 -9.00
CA TYR A 173 -0.62 -8.54 -8.36
C TYR A 173 0.33 -9.68 -8.75
N GLY A 174 -0.08 -10.94 -8.56
CA GLY A 174 0.77 -12.09 -8.89
C GLY A 174 1.10 -12.18 -10.38
N LYS A 175 0.12 -11.92 -11.25
CA LYS A 175 0.30 -11.88 -12.71
C LYS A 175 1.26 -10.78 -13.16
N GLU A 176 1.20 -9.61 -12.51
CA GLU A 176 2.09 -8.50 -12.83
C GLU A 176 3.54 -8.80 -12.45
N LEU A 177 3.77 -9.36 -11.27
CA LEU A 177 5.10 -9.78 -10.83
C LEU A 177 5.69 -10.84 -11.75
N GLU A 178 4.94 -11.88 -12.07
CA GLU A 178 5.32 -12.95 -12.99
C GLU A 178 5.66 -12.40 -14.38
N LYS A 179 4.82 -11.54 -14.94
CA LYS A 179 5.03 -10.90 -16.23
C LYS A 179 6.32 -10.07 -16.25
N ASN A 180 6.58 -9.27 -15.22
CA ASN A 180 7.78 -8.45 -15.12
C ASN A 180 9.04 -9.29 -14.97
N PHE A 181 8.98 -10.36 -14.17
CA PHE A 181 10.07 -11.32 -14.04
C PHE A 181 10.41 -11.98 -15.37
N LYS A 182 9.42 -12.52 -16.08
CA LYS A 182 9.59 -13.12 -17.42
C LYS A 182 10.21 -12.14 -18.41
N LYS A 183 9.66 -10.91 -18.46
CA LYS A 183 10.17 -9.87 -19.35
C LYS A 183 11.65 -9.59 -19.11
N THR A 184 12.07 -9.53 -17.85
CA THR A 184 13.48 -9.26 -17.49
C THR A 184 14.42 -10.44 -17.84
N LEU A 185 13.88 -11.65 -17.93
CA LEU A 185 14.63 -12.83 -18.33
C LEU A 185 14.64 -13.09 -19.85
N THR A 186 13.83 -12.40 -20.65
CA THR A 186 13.66 -12.67 -22.09
C THR A 186 15.01 -12.72 -22.84
N ASP A 187 15.95 -11.81 -22.53
CA ASP A 187 17.25 -11.74 -23.18
C ASP A 187 18.37 -12.40 -22.33
N SER A 188 18.01 -13.33 -21.46
CA SER A 188 18.94 -14.04 -20.60
C SER A 188 19.05 -15.52 -20.97
N ASN A 189 20.14 -16.17 -20.56
CA ASN A 189 20.31 -17.60 -20.69
C ASN A 189 19.59 -18.42 -19.60
N VAL A 190 18.47 -17.90 -19.08
CA VAL A 190 17.62 -18.56 -18.08
C VAL A 190 16.33 -19.03 -18.74
N GLU A 191 16.11 -20.33 -18.74
CA GLU A 191 14.89 -20.96 -19.24
C GLU A 191 13.82 -20.95 -18.16
N ILE A 192 12.59 -20.48 -18.46
CA ILE A 192 11.42 -20.67 -17.60
C ILE A 192 10.77 -21.99 -18.03
N THR A 193 10.86 -23.00 -17.17
CA THR A 193 10.41 -24.36 -17.49
C THR A 193 8.90 -24.49 -17.48
N VAL A 194 8.24 -23.78 -16.56
CA VAL A 194 6.77 -23.73 -16.44
C VAL A 194 6.35 -22.49 -15.67
N SER A 195 5.10 -22.07 -15.86
CA SER A 195 4.48 -21.01 -15.07
C SER A 195 3.08 -21.45 -14.62
N VAL A 196 2.90 -21.61 -13.32
CA VAL A 196 1.71 -22.24 -12.71
C VAL A 196 0.94 -21.24 -11.86
N PRO A 197 -0.29 -20.86 -12.24
CA PRO A 197 -1.14 -20.01 -11.42
C PRO A 197 -1.74 -20.78 -10.24
N ILE A 198 -1.84 -20.09 -9.07
CA ILE A 198 -2.49 -20.60 -7.87
C ILE A 198 -3.72 -19.77 -7.58
N LYS A 199 -4.87 -20.41 -7.43
CA LYS A 199 -6.11 -19.74 -7.02
C LYS A 199 -6.03 -19.34 -5.54
N ILE A 200 -6.56 -18.17 -5.23
CA ILE A 200 -6.66 -17.67 -3.84
C ILE A 200 -7.41 -18.68 -2.97
N ASN A 201 -6.90 -18.89 -1.77
CA ASN A 201 -7.47 -19.79 -0.76
C ASN A 201 -7.60 -21.27 -1.19
N LYS A 202 -6.92 -21.68 -2.25
CA LYS A 202 -6.88 -23.09 -2.62
C LYS A 202 -6.13 -23.91 -1.54
N THR A 203 -6.79 -24.90 -0.97
CA THR A 203 -6.22 -25.70 0.15
C THR A 203 -5.36 -26.86 -0.32
N ASP A 204 -5.75 -27.53 -1.39
CA ASP A 204 -4.99 -28.63 -1.99
C ASP A 204 -4.20 -28.11 -3.21
N LEU A 205 -2.88 -28.11 -3.09
CA LEU A 205 -1.93 -27.67 -4.11
C LEU A 205 -1.15 -28.82 -4.74
N SER A 206 -1.56 -30.06 -4.52
CA SER A 206 -0.84 -31.26 -5.00
C SER A 206 -0.63 -31.26 -6.51
N ASN A 207 -1.64 -30.83 -7.28
CA ASN A 207 -1.54 -30.73 -8.74
C ASN A 207 -0.52 -29.69 -9.17
N GLU A 208 -0.55 -28.48 -8.59
CA GLU A 208 0.38 -27.39 -8.90
C GLU A 208 1.82 -27.78 -8.55
N VAL A 209 2.02 -28.38 -7.38
CA VAL A 209 3.32 -28.91 -6.94
C VAL A 209 3.82 -30.00 -7.88
N SER A 210 2.95 -30.93 -8.29
CA SER A 210 3.31 -31.98 -9.25
C SER A 210 3.72 -31.43 -10.61
N VAL A 211 3.03 -30.40 -11.12
CA VAL A 211 3.38 -29.75 -12.38
C VAL A 211 4.73 -29.03 -12.27
N LEU A 212 4.98 -28.30 -11.16
CA LEU A 212 6.26 -27.65 -10.90
C LEU A 212 7.40 -28.67 -10.84
N ALA A 213 7.20 -29.75 -10.12
CA ALA A 213 8.20 -30.83 -9.99
C ALA A 213 8.49 -31.53 -11.33
N ALA A 214 7.44 -31.84 -12.10
CA ALA A 214 7.59 -32.50 -13.41
C ALA A 214 8.32 -31.61 -14.44
N ALA A 215 8.13 -30.30 -14.39
CA ALA A 215 8.84 -29.35 -15.24
C ALA A 215 10.33 -29.26 -14.90
N GLY A 216 10.70 -29.55 -13.66
CA GLY A 216 12.07 -29.48 -13.15
C GLY A 216 12.64 -28.06 -13.20
N GLY A 217 13.92 -27.95 -12.88
CA GLY A 217 14.67 -26.71 -12.86
C GLY A 217 15.60 -26.64 -11.65
N ASP A 218 16.44 -25.62 -11.64
CA ASP A 218 17.41 -25.37 -10.56
C ASP A 218 16.77 -24.66 -9.36
N ALA A 219 15.60 -24.02 -9.59
CA ALA A 219 14.87 -23.26 -8.58
C ALA A 219 13.39 -23.09 -8.94
N VAL A 220 12.62 -22.68 -7.94
CA VAL A 220 11.22 -22.22 -8.12
C VAL A 220 11.11 -20.76 -7.67
N ALA A 221 10.62 -19.90 -8.56
CA ALA A 221 10.23 -18.53 -8.21
C ALA A 221 8.75 -18.50 -7.82
N ILE A 222 8.44 -17.89 -6.67
CA ILE A 222 7.08 -17.85 -6.13
C ILE A 222 6.65 -16.39 -5.98
N PHE A 223 5.55 -16.02 -6.64
CA PHE A 223 4.95 -14.69 -6.60
C PHE A 223 3.56 -14.75 -5.97
N THR A 224 3.51 -14.68 -4.66
CA THR A 224 2.28 -14.73 -3.87
C THR A 224 2.38 -13.79 -2.68
N GLU A 225 1.24 -13.49 -2.05
CA GLU A 225 1.26 -12.93 -0.71
C GLU A 225 1.80 -13.97 0.28
N ILE A 226 2.73 -13.56 1.16
CA ILE A 226 3.47 -14.48 2.04
C ILE A 226 2.54 -15.21 3.00
N LYS A 227 1.58 -14.49 3.60
CA LYS A 227 0.60 -15.10 4.49
C LYS A 227 -0.46 -15.85 3.67
N GLN A 228 -0.89 -17.01 4.12
CA GLN A 228 -1.90 -17.88 3.53
C GLN A 228 -1.38 -18.69 2.32
N ASP A 229 -1.50 -18.20 1.09
CA ASP A 229 -1.25 -19.00 -0.11
C ASP A 229 0.24 -19.25 -0.37
N GLY A 230 1.09 -18.26 -0.11
CA GLY A 230 2.55 -18.42 -0.26
C GLY A 230 3.14 -19.41 0.74
N GLU A 231 2.78 -19.28 2.00
CA GLU A 231 3.22 -20.20 3.06
C GLU A 231 2.73 -21.62 2.79
N ARG A 232 1.47 -21.76 2.37
CA ARG A 232 0.88 -23.07 2.02
C ARG A 232 1.59 -23.71 0.84
N LEU A 233 1.91 -22.94 -0.21
CA LEU A 233 2.64 -23.45 -1.36
C LEU A 233 4.04 -23.91 -0.97
N ILE A 234 4.80 -23.11 -0.24
CA ILE A 234 6.14 -23.46 0.22
C ILE A 234 6.08 -24.75 1.02
N LYS A 235 5.13 -24.86 1.95
CA LYS A 235 4.95 -26.07 2.75
C LYS A 235 4.62 -27.28 1.86
N SER A 236 3.68 -27.14 0.93
CA SER A 236 3.31 -28.24 0.00
C SER A 236 4.47 -28.68 -0.87
N ILE A 237 5.33 -27.76 -1.31
CA ILE A 237 6.56 -28.06 -2.06
C ILE A 237 7.53 -28.87 -1.17
N LEU A 238 7.75 -28.44 0.05
CA LEU A 238 8.67 -29.13 0.99
C LEU A 238 8.14 -30.51 1.40
N ASP A 239 6.85 -30.62 1.69
CA ASP A 239 6.20 -31.87 2.12
C ASP A 239 6.13 -32.90 0.96
N SER A 240 6.14 -32.46 -0.29
CA SER A 240 6.11 -33.36 -1.45
C SER A 240 7.37 -34.21 -1.59
N GLY A 241 8.51 -33.76 -1.05
CA GLY A 241 9.81 -34.39 -1.24
C GLY A 241 10.32 -34.43 -2.69
N ALA A 242 9.63 -33.72 -3.59
CA ALA A 242 9.97 -33.71 -5.03
C ALA A 242 11.05 -32.69 -5.40
N PHE A 243 11.48 -31.89 -4.43
CA PHE A 243 12.52 -30.85 -4.59
C PHE A 243 13.66 -31.11 -3.60
N GLU A 244 14.89 -31.04 -4.11
CA GLU A 244 16.07 -31.09 -3.25
C GLU A 244 16.13 -29.82 -2.38
N LYS A 245 16.68 -29.94 -1.17
CA LYS A 245 16.79 -28.83 -0.21
C LYS A 245 17.97 -27.92 -0.51
#